data_79c32651661e8ab5863ce5efa4955b9a
#
_entry.id   79c32651661e8ab5863ce5efa4955b9a
#
_cell.length_a   1.000
_cell.length_b   1.000
_cell.length_c   1.000
_cell.angle_alpha   90.00
_cell.angle_beta   90.00
_cell.angle_gamma   90.00
#
_symmetry.space_group_name_H-M   'P 1'
#
loop_
_entity.id
_entity.type
_entity.pdbx_description
1 polymer ?
#
loop_
_entity_poly.entity_id
_entity_poly.type
_entity_poly.pdbx_seq_one_letter_code
_entity_poly.pdbx_strand_id
1 'polypeptide(L)'
;RVAKERLVIFGESLGSAVALDLALSRPCRAPVLESPFASVPAMARAVYPFLPLWPFVRTRYDNEAKVPRLAVPLLVLHGDRDEVVPFEQGRRVFDRAPEPKRFFAIPGAGHNDTYLVGGDAYWAVVRDFLETLPPPAAPPVSP
;
A
#
# COMPACT_ATOMS: atom_id res chain seq x y z
N ARG A 1 -25.35 -8.82 -1.30
CA ARG A 1 -24.07 -9.07 -0.60
C ARG A 1 -22.96 -9.07 -1.64
N VAL A 2 -21.96 -8.21 -1.50
CA VAL A 2 -20.83 -8.17 -2.45
C VAL A 2 -19.90 -9.34 -2.19
N ALA A 3 -19.49 -10.06 -3.24
CA ALA A 3 -18.50 -11.13 -3.13
C ALA A 3 -17.15 -10.56 -2.68
N LYS A 4 -16.49 -11.23 -1.75
CA LYS A 4 -15.22 -10.76 -1.14
C LYS A 4 -14.12 -10.58 -2.19
N GLU A 5 -14.09 -11.45 -3.19
CA GLU A 5 -13.16 -11.46 -4.31
C GLU A 5 -13.32 -10.24 -5.24
N ARG A 6 -14.39 -9.46 -5.07
CA ARG A 6 -14.63 -8.21 -5.81
C ARG A 6 -14.17 -6.97 -5.04
N LEU A 7 -13.78 -7.12 -3.77
CA LEU A 7 -13.39 -6.00 -2.93
C LEU A 7 -11.97 -5.55 -3.26
N VAL A 8 -11.80 -4.26 -3.43
CA VAL A 8 -10.51 -3.58 -3.43
C VAL A 8 -10.35 -2.92 -2.07
N ILE A 9 -9.20 -3.14 -1.44
CA ILE A 9 -8.92 -2.61 -0.11
C ILE A 9 -8.00 -1.42 -0.27
N PHE A 10 -8.48 -0.23 0.10
CA PHE A 10 -7.71 1.00 0.06
C PHE A 10 -7.23 1.36 1.47
N GLY A 11 -5.93 1.62 1.63
CA GLY A 11 -5.36 2.05 2.89
C GLY A 11 -4.30 3.12 2.72
N GLU A 12 -4.42 4.19 3.49
CA GLU A 12 -3.50 5.32 3.49
C GLU A 12 -2.69 5.36 4.79
N SER A 13 -1.39 5.69 4.71
CA SER A 13 -0.52 5.87 5.86
C SER A 13 -0.56 4.66 6.81
N LEU A 14 -0.94 4.83 8.07
CA LEU A 14 -1.17 3.71 9.00
C LEU A 14 -2.21 2.71 8.47
N GLY A 15 -3.24 3.19 7.78
CA GLY A 15 -4.25 2.36 7.12
C GLY A 15 -3.68 1.45 6.04
N SER A 16 -2.53 1.78 5.44
CA SER A 16 -1.86 0.92 4.46
C SER A 16 -1.38 -0.40 5.10
N ALA A 17 -0.93 -0.37 6.34
CA ALA A 17 -0.53 -1.56 7.08
C ALA A 17 -1.75 -2.45 7.39
N VAL A 18 -2.87 -1.84 7.78
CA VAL A 18 -4.13 -2.55 8.01
C VAL A 18 -4.67 -3.16 6.71
N ALA A 19 -4.61 -2.41 5.61
CA ALA A 19 -5.04 -2.87 4.28
C ALA A 19 -4.20 -4.07 3.82
N LEU A 20 -2.88 -4.03 4.02
CA LEU A 20 -1.99 -5.14 3.69
C LEU A 20 -2.30 -6.38 4.56
N ASP A 21 -2.45 -6.22 5.87
CA ASP A 21 -2.79 -7.33 6.77
C ASP A 21 -4.15 -7.96 6.40
N LEU A 22 -5.13 -7.14 6.02
CA LEU A 22 -6.43 -7.62 5.57
C LEU A 22 -6.31 -8.38 4.23
N ALA A 23 -5.55 -7.86 3.27
CA ALA A 23 -5.31 -8.51 1.98
C ALA A 23 -4.57 -9.86 2.10
N LEU A 24 -3.71 -9.99 3.14
CA LEU A 24 -3.00 -11.25 3.44
C LEU A 24 -3.88 -12.28 4.16
N SER A 25 -4.92 -11.84 4.86
CA SER A 25 -5.76 -12.70 5.72
C SER A 25 -7.16 -12.96 5.17
N ARG A 26 -7.61 -12.20 4.18
CA ARG A 26 -8.96 -12.29 3.61
C ARG A 26 -8.92 -12.23 2.08
N PRO A 27 -9.83 -12.93 1.39
CA PRO A 27 -9.97 -12.78 -0.05
C PRO A 27 -10.32 -11.34 -0.42
N CYS A 28 -9.56 -10.78 -1.37
CA CYS A 28 -9.81 -9.48 -1.99
C CYS A 28 -9.33 -9.52 -3.44
N ARG A 29 -9.72 -8.52 -4.22
CA ARG A 29 -9.30 -8.40 -5.62
C ARG A 29 -7.89 -7.79 -5.72
N ALA A 30 -7.64 -6.76 -4.94
CA ALA A 30 -6.34 -6.08 -4.85
C ALA A 30 -6.31 -5.12 -3.65
N PRO A 31 -5.17 -4.89 -2.98
CA PRO A 31 -4.94 -3.71 -2.16
C PRO A 31 -4.41 -2.54 -2.99
N VAL A 32 -4.81 -1.33 -2.59
CA VAL A 32 -4.21 -0.05 -2.99
C VAL A 32 -3.62 0.56 -1.72
N LEU A 33 -2.32 0.75 -1.71
CA LEU A 33 -1.60 1.30 -0.55
C LEU A 33 -1.10 2.69 -0.90
N GLU A 34 -1.58 3.69 -0.18
CA GLU A 34 -1.17 5.07 -0.32
C GLU A 34 -0.23 5.47 0.82
N SER A 35 0.88 6.08 0.47
CA SER A 35 1.95 6.45 1.42
C SER A 35 2.29 5.33 2.41
N PRO A 36 2.53 4.07 1.94
CA PRO A 36 2.87 2.99 2.84
C PRO A 36 4.28 3.17 3.40
N PHE A 37 4.49 2.68 4.62
CA PHE A 37 5.80 2.66 5.28
C PHE A 37 6.34 1.22 5.41
N ALA A 38 7.66 1.06 5.44
CA ALA A 38 8.31 -0.24 5.54
C ALA A 38 8.02 -0.93 6.88
N SER A 39 8.23 -0.22 7.99
CA SER A 39 7.86 -0.63 9.35
C SER A 39 7.91 0.56 10.30
N VAL A 40 7.27 0.46 11.47
CA VAL A 40 7.36 1.53 12.49
C VAL A 40 8.80 1.74 12.97
N PRO A 41 9.62 0.71 13.20
CA PRO A 41 11.04 0.91 13.48
C PRO A 41 11.82 1.60 12.36
N ALA A 42 11.50 1.30 11.09
CA ALA A 42 12.11 1.98 9.94
C ALA A 42 11.72 3.45 9.87
N MET A 43 10.46 3.77 10.16
CA MET A 43 9.97 5.15 10.29
C MET A 43 10.68 5.90 11.42
N ALA A 44 10.76 5.30 12.60
CA ALA A 44 11.44 5.91 13.75
C ALA A 44 12.91 6.23 13.43
N ARG A 45 13.60 5.34 12.70
CA ARG A 45 14.98 5.56 12.25
C ARG A 45 15.10 6.66 11.20
N ALA A 46 14.15 6.76 10.28
CA ALA A 46 14.16 7.76 9.22
C ALA A 46 13.87 9.17 9.75
N VAL A 47 12.90 9.28 10.70
CA VAL A 47 12.46 10.57 11.25
C VAL A 47 13.37 11.04 12.39
N TYR A 48 13.89 10.11 13.18
CA TYR A 48 14.74 10.40 14.35
C TYR A 48 16.07 9.65 14.30
N PRO A 49 16.94 9.93 13.30
CA PRO A 49 18.17 9.15 13.08
C PRO A 49 19.16 9.23 14.26
N PHE A 50 19.10 10.29 15.07
CA PHE A 50 19.98 10.51 16.22
C PHE A 50 19.46 9.90 17.53
N LEU A 51 18.20 9.43 17.55
CA LEU A 51 17.57 8.83 18.73
C LEU A 51 17.35 7.34 18.48
N PRO A 52 18.10 6.43 19.15
CA PRO A 52 17.96 4.99 18.93
C PRO A 52 16.69 4.43 19.58
N LEU A 53 15.52 4.92 19.18
CA LEU A 53 14.22 4.53 19.74
C LEU A 53 13.68 3.23 19.15
N TRP A 54 14.12 2.85 17.94
CA TRP A 54 13.60 1.69 17.19
C TRP A 54 13.70 0.33 17.94
N PRO A 55 14.65 0.05 18.83
CA PRO A 55 14.67 -1.20 19.60
C PRO A 55 13.52 -1.31 20.61
N PHE A 56 12.97 -0.18 21.05
CA PHE A 56 11.90 -0.10 22.05
C PHE A 56 10.50 -0.08 21.44
N VAL A 57 10.39 0.01 20.12
CA VAL A 57 9.10 0.01 19.41
C VAL A 57 8.50 -1.40 19.42
N ARG A 58 7.44 -1.59 20.20
CA ARG A 58 6.74 -2.88 20.32
C ARG A 58 5.85 -3.16 19.11
N THR A 59 5.12 -2.16 18.63
CA THR A 59 4.24 -2.28 17.47
C THR A 59 5.05 -2.10 16.20
N ARG A 60 5.22 -3.16 15.44
CA ARG A 60 6.15 -3.15 14.30
C ARG A 60 5.52 -2.78 12.96
N TYR A 61 4.29 -3.23 12.69
CA TYR A 61 3.66 -3.10 11.36
C TYR A 61 4.67 -3.31 10.23
N ASP A 62 5.31 -4.48 10.21
CA ASP A 62 6.43 -4.77 9.31
C ASP A 62 5.90 -5.11 7.90
N ASN A 63 5.54 -4.06 7.16
CA ASN A 63 4.94 -4.19 5.83
C ASN A 63 5.95 -4.72 4.82
N GLU A 64 7.22 -4.30 4.93
CA GLU A 64 8.29 -4.76 4.05
C GLU A 64 8.53 -6.28 4.18
N ALA A 65 8.44 -6.82 5.40
CA ALA A 65 8.58 -8.25 5.61
C ALA A 65 7.33 -9.06 5.22
N LYS A 66 6.15 -8.45 5.26
CA LYS A 66 4.87 -9.11 4.97
C LYS A 66 4.50 -9.11 3.50
N VAL A 67 4.79 -8.02 2.78
CA VAL A 67 4.34 -7.81 1.40
C VAL A 67 4.80 -8.91 0.41
N PRO A 68 5.94 -9.60 0.57
CA PRO A 68 6.30 -10.72 -0.30
C PRO A 68 5.30 -11.88 -0.32
N ARG A 69 4.41 -11.94 0.69
CA ARG A 69 3.38 -12.98 0.79
C ARG A 69 2.07 -12.63 0.07
N LEU A 70 2.00 -11.43 -0.53
CA LEU A 70 0.80 -10.98 -1.23
C LEU A 70 0.58 -11.84 -2.50
N ALA A 71 -0.63 -12.36 -2.65
CA ALA A 71 -1.00 -13.24 -3.76
C ALA A 71 -1.92 -12.57 -4.80
N VAL A 72 -2.18 -11.28 -4.65
CA VAL A 72 -3.05 -10.49 -5.52
C VAL A 72 -2.31 -9.23 -6.01
N PRO A 73 -2.74 -8.62 -7.14
CA PRO A 73 -2.10 -7.41 -7.67
C PRO A 73 -2.05 -6.27 -6.65
N LEU A 74 -0.98 -5.47 -6.70
CA LEU A 74 -0.74 -4.35 -5.79
C LEU A 74 -0.61 -3.03 -6.56
N LEU A 75 -1.31 -1.99 -6.10
CA LEU A 75 -1.02 -0.60 -6.46
C LEU A 75 -0.44 0.14 -5.25
N VAL A 76 0.68 0.83 -5.45
CA VAL A 76 1.25 1.76 -4.48
C VAL A 76 1.19 3.16 -5.06
N LEU A 77 0.64 4.10 -4.29
CA LEU A 77 0.59 5.53 -4.58
C LEU A 77 1.44 6.26 -3.53
N HIS A 78 2.29 7.21 -3.93
CA HIS A 78 3.11 7.93 -2.97
C HIS A 78 3.50 9.31 -3.50
N GLY A 79 3.30 10.35 -2.71
CA GLY A 79 3.79 11.69 -3.02
C GLY A 79 5.31 11.77 -2.93
N ASP A 80 5.96 12.35 -3.93
CA ASP A 80 7.43 12.45 -3.95
C ASP A 80 7.99 13.51 -2.98
N ARG A 81 7.09 14.32 -2.37
CA ARG A 81 7.40 15.30 -1.32
C ARG A 81 6.70 15.00 0.00
N ASP A 82 6.38 13.72 0.22
CA ASP A 82 5.75 13.30 1.47
C ASP A 82 6.69 13.53 2.67
N GLU A 83 6.32 14.49 3.50
CA GLU A 83 7.09 14.93 4.67
C GLU A 83 6.78 14.11 5.93
N VAL A 84 5.74 13.27 5.90
CA VAL A 84 5.34 12.42 7.03
C VAL A 84 5.89 11.01 6.86
N VAL A 85 5.63 10.39 5.71
CA VAL A 85 6.18 9.08 5.34
C VAL A 85 7.16 9.28 4.18
N PRO A 86 8.49 9.27 4.45
CA PRO A 86 9.46 9.47 3.39
C PRO A 86 9.22 8.55 2.20
N PHE A 87 9.29 9.09 1.00
CA PHE A 87 9.03 8.40 -0.28
C PHE A 87 9.71 7.03 -0.39
N GLU A 88 10.94 6.93 0.13
CA GLU A 88 11.73 5.72 0.14
C GLU A 88 11.07 4.58 0.93
N GLN A 89 10.25 4.88 1.93
CA GLN A 89 9.51 3.86 2.67
C GLN A 89 8.51 3.12 1.79
N GLY A 90 7.77 3.85 0.96
CA GLY A 90 6.84 3.26 -0.02
C GLY A 90 7.56 2.47 -1.10
N ARG A 91 8.72 2.96 -1.57
CA ARG A 91 9.57 2.24 -2.53
C ARG A 91 10.03 0.90 -1.98
N ARG A 92 10.48 0.85 -0.73
CA ARG A 92 10.91 -0.39 -0.07
C ARG A 92 9.81 -1.44 -0.01
N VAL A 93 8.57 -1.03 0.34
CA VAL A 93 7.41 -1.93 0.34
C VAL A 93 7.13 -2.43 -1.08
N PHE A 94 7.11 -1.52 -2.06
CA PHE A 94 6.87 -1.88 -3.45
C PHE A 94 7.91 -2.83 -4.01
N ASP A 95 9.20 -2.58 -3.78
CA ASP A 95 10.30 -3.37 -4.34
C ASP A 95 10.26 -4.82 -3.85
N ARG A 96 9.77 -5.05 -2.64
CA ARG A 96 9.62 -6.38 -2.04
C ARG A 96 8.33 -7.10 -2.42
N ALA A 97 7.35 -6.40 -2.98
CA ALA A 97 6.09 -6.99 -3.42
C ALA A 97 6.29 -7.88 -4.66
N PRO A 98 5.56 -9.01 -4.77
CA PRO A 98 5.56 -9.80 -6.00
C PRO A 98 4.80 -9.11 -7.14
N GLU A 99 5.06 -9.56 -8.37
CA GLU A 99 4.24 -9.19 -9.53
C GLU A 99 2.85 -9.91 -9.49
N PRO A 100 1.80 -9.32 -10.06
CA PRO A 100 1.78 -8.01 -10.74
C PRO A 100 1.65 -6.86 -9.74
N LYS A 101 2.44 -5.81 -9.95
CA LYS A 101 2.45 -4.62 -9.10
C LYS A 101 2.65 -3.35 -9.91
N ARG A 102 2.11 -2.22 -9.43
CA ARG A 102 2.28 -0.91 -10.03
C ARG A 102 2.63 0.12 -8.96
N PHE A 103 3.56 1.01 -9.28
CA PHE A 103 3.91 2.16 -8.44
C PHE A 103 3.58 3.45 -9.19
N PHE A 104 2.94 4.39 -8.53
CA PHE A 104 2.75 5.73 -9.03
C PHE A 104 3.31 6.76 -8.07
N ALA A 105 4.43 7.37 -8.44
CA ALA A 105 4.95 8.55 -7.77
C ALA A 105 4.11 9.75 -8.20
N ILE A 106 3.58 10.49 -7.23
CA ILE A 106 2.73 11.67 -7.47
C ILE A 106 3.63 12.90 -7.37
N PRO A 107 4.00 13.54 -8.50
CA PRO A 107 4.96 14.62 -8.48
C PRO A 107 4.45 15.84 -7.70
N GLY A 108 5.26 16.32 -6.75
CA GLY A 108 4.96 17.50 -5.95
C GLY A 108 3.99 17.27 -4.79
N ALA A 109 3.40 16.08 -4.66
CA ALA A 109 2.45 15.79 -3.58
C ALA A 109 3.17 15.51 -2.25
N GLY A 110 2.58 16.04 -1.18
CA GLY A 110 2.89 15.71 0.21
C GLY A 110 2.10 14.51 0.71
N HIS A 111 1.95 14.42 2.04
CA HIS A 111 1.26 13.29 2.68
C HIS A 111 -0.26 13.36 2.55
N ASN A 112 -0.84 14.56 2.66
CA ASN A 112 -2.29 14.74 2.81
C ASN A 112 -2.98 15.33 1.57
N ASP A 113 -2.26 15.52 0.47
CA ASP A 113 -2.76 16.20 -0.73
C ASP A 113 -2.55 15.42 -2.03
N THR A 114 -2.23 14.15 -1.92
CA THR A 114 -1.93 13.24 -3.03
C THR A 114 -2.95 13.28 -4.16
N TYR A 115 -4.24 13.15 -3.84
CA TYR A 115 -5.34 13.17 -4.81
C TYR A 115 -5.61 14.58 -5.37
N LEU A 116 -5.33 15.64 -4.59
CA LEU A 116 -5.48 17.03 -5.03
C LEU A 116 -4.38 17.41 -6.02
N VAL A 117 -3.12 17.15 -5.65
CA VAL A 117 -1.94 17.44 -6.46
C VAL A 117 -1.88 16.52 -7.69
N GLY A 118 -2.18 15.24 -7.51
CA GLY A 118 -2.20 14.26 -8.59
C GLY A 118 -3.35 14.43 -9.57
N GLY A 119 -4.46 15.05 -9.13
CA GLY A 119 -5.60 15.40 -9.99
C GLY A 119 -6.06 14.27 -10.88
N ASP A 120 -6.28 14.57 -12.19
CA ASP A 120 -6.76 13.57 -13.16
C ASP A 120 -5.79 12.39 -13.33
N ALA A 121 -4.48 12.62 -13.21
CA ALA A 121 -3.47 11.56 -13.34
C ALA A 121 -3.58 10.53 -12.19
N TYR A 122 -3.85 10.99 -10.97
CA TYR A 122 -4.11 10.11 -9.83
C TYR A 122 -5.29 9.16 -10.11
N TRP A 123 -6.43 9.73 -10.50
CA TRP A 123 -7.63 8.94 -10.78
C TRP A 123 -7.50 8.06 -12.02
N ALA A 124 -6.77 8.51 -13.04
CA ALA A 124 -6.49 7.71 -14.22
C ALA A 124 -5.68 6.46 -13.85
N VAL A 125 -4.62 6.60 -13.05
CA VAL A 125 -3.80 5.46 -12.61
C VAL A 125 -4.61 4.47 -11.78
N VAL A 126 -5.45 4.95 -10.87
CA VAL A 126 -6.34 4.09 -10.06
C VAL A 126 -7.31 3.34 -10.97
N ARG A 127 -7.98 4.03 -11.89
CA ARG A 127 -8.92 3.41 -12.83
C ARG A 127 -8.24 2.37 -13.72
N ASP A 128 -7.13 2.73 -14.36
CA ASP A 128 -6.37 1.84 -15.22
C ASP A 128 -5.93 0.57 -14.47
N PHE A 129 -5.47 0.72 -13.23
CA PHE A 129 -5.12 -0.42 -12.40
C PHE A 129 -6.33 -1.33 -12.16
N LEU A 130 -7.49 -0.77 -11.79
CA LEU A 130 -8.71 -1.53 -11.55
C LEU A 130 -9.21 -2.27 -12.79
N GLU A 131 -9.05 -1.68 -13.98
CA GLU A 131 -9.42 -2.27 -15.27
C GLU A 131 -8.50 -3.43 -15.68
N THR A 132 -7.22 -3.37 -15.30
CA THR A 132 -6.24 -4.44 -15.56
C THR A 132 -6.35 -5.63 -14.61
N LEU A 133 -7.10 -5.50 -13.51
CA LEU A 133 -7.25 -6.60 -12.56
C LEU A 133 -7.95 -7.80 -13.21
N PRO A 134 -7.48 -9.04 -12.93
CA PRO A 134 -8.15 -10.24 -13.40
C PRO A 134 -9.62 -10.25 -12.95
N PRO A 135 -10.51 -10.88 -13.70
CA PRO A 135 -11.90 -11.04 -13.27
C PRO A 135 -11.91 -11.73 -11.89
N PRO A 136 -12.85 -11.35 -11.00
CA PRO A 136 -12.94 -12.02 -9.70
C PRO A 136 -13.17 -13.52 -9.91
N ALA A 137 -12.52 -14.33 -9.08
CA ALA A 137 -12.73 -15.78 -9.10
C ALA A 137 -14.23 -16.08 -9.01
N ALA A 138 -14.70 -17.03 -9.80
CA ALA A 138 -16.09 -17.48 -9.72
C ALA A 138 -16.36 -17.99 -8.30
N PRO A 139 -17.52 -17.68 -7.71
CA PRO A 139 -17.87 -18.24 -6.41
C PRO A 139 -17.81 -19.77 -6.50
N PRO A 140 -17.37 -20.45 -5.43
CA PRO A 140 -17.40 -21.91 -5.40
C PRO A 140 -18.83 -22.37 -5.67
N VAL A 141 -19.00 -23.26 -6.65
CA VAL A 141 -20.29 -23.89 -6.93
C VAL A 141 -20.61 -24.69 -5.69
N SER A 142 -21.63 -24.24 -4.94
CA SER A 142 -22.13 -25.02 -3.79
C SER A 142 -22.70 -26.33 -4.33
N PRO A 143 -22.32 -27.48 -3.72
CA PRO A 143 -22.87 -28.78 -4.08
C PRO A 143 -24.37 -28.87 -3.76
#